data_19ebce68a339bc1513c533e70b914499
#
_entry.id   19ebce68a339bc1513c533e70b914499
#
_cell.length_a   1.000
_cell.length_b   1.000
_cell.length_c   1.000
_cell.angle_alpha   90.00
_cell.angle_beta   90.00
_cell.angle_gamma   90.00
#
_symmetry.space_group_name_H-M   'P 1'
#
loop_
_entity.id
_entity.type
_entity.pdbx_description
1 polymer ?
#
loop_
_entity_poly.entity_id
_entity_poly.type
_entity_poly.pdbx_seq_one_letter_code
_entity_poly.pdbx_strand_id
1 'polypeptide(L)'
;LPEVKRGLFPMQVMASLIQVMHPRKVLDWCVRGYSISAMQAKEYGLVTHISNQDNIDSELSNLIKEILENSPTAIRLGLEAYNHITNKPDQHKYLLEMLNKAIKSNDAKEGINAFKEKRKPNWKGN
;
A
#
# COMPACT_ATOMS: atom_id res chain seq x y z
N LEU A 1 12.56 -18.23 4.41
CA LEU A 1 13.41 -17.86 5.58
C LEU A 1 14.19 -19.09 6.07
N PRO A 2 15.25 -19.54 5.35
CA PRO A 2 15.95 -20.79 5.67
C PRO A 2 17.04 -20.64 6.74
N GLU A 3 17.20 -19.48 7.36
CA GLU A 3 18.27 -19.13 8.27
C GLU A 3 18.36 -20.12 9.46
N VAL A 4 17.21 -20.51 10.00
CA VAL A 4 17.15 -21.45 11.14
C VAL A 4 17.73 -22.83 10.80
N LYS A 5 17.66 -23.26 9.52
CA LYS A 5 18.27 -24.52 9.06
C LYS A 5 19.80 -24.46 9.00
N ARG A 6 20.37 -23.27 9.17
CA ARG A 6 21.82 -22.99 9.17
C ARG A 6 22.31 -22.50 10.52
N GLY A 7 21.50 -22.66 11.60
CA GLY A 7 21.84 -22.22 12.94
C GLY A 7 21.75 -20.72 13.19
N LEU A 8 21.09 -19.97 12.29
CA LEU A 8 20.85 -18.54 12.41
C LEU A 8 19.35 -18.26 12.56
N PHE A 9 19.00 -17.07 13.03
CA PHE A 9 17.60 -16.62 13.08
C PHE A 9 17.44 -15.32 12.31
N PRO A 10 16.40 -15.15 11.48
CA PRO A 10 16.22 -13.99 10.61
C PRO A 10 15.68 -12.76 11.37
N MET A 11 16.41 -12.26 12.38
CA MET A 11 15.94 -11.22 13.30
C MET A 11 15.56 -9.92 12.61
N GLN A 12 16.39 -9.43 11.69
CA GLN A 12 16.13 -8.18 10.96
C GLN A 12 14.99 -8.34 9.96
N VAL A 13 14.95 -9.46 9.25
CA VAL A 13 13.86 -9.78 8.32
C VAL A 13 12.55 -9.93 9.08
N MET A 14 12.56 -10.60 10.24
CA MET A 14 11.40 -10.70 11.13
C MET A 14 10.88 -9.31 11.52
N ALA A 15 11.75 -8.39 11.93
CA ALA A 15 11.38 -7.03 12.31
C ALA A 15 10.68 -6.26 11.16
N SER A 16 11.13 -6.45 9.92
CA SER A 16 10.48 -5.85 8.73
C SER A 16 9.15 -6.52 8.42
N LEU A 17 9.08 -7.84 8.49
CA LEU A 17 7.86 -8.60 8.16
C LEU A 17 6.71 -8.34 9.12
N ILE A 18 6.96 -8.16 10.42
CA ILE A 18 5.89 -7.86 11.40
C ILE A 18 5.21 -6.50 11.17
N GLN A 19 5.80 -5.63 10.34
CA GLN A 19 5.17 -4.36 9.94
C GLN A 19 4.06 -4.56 8.88
N VAL A 20 4.11 -5.66 8.13
CA VAL A 20 3.22 -5.91 6.99
C VAL A 20 2.41 -7.21 7.09
N MET A 21 2.77 -8.09 8.02
CA MET A 21 2.12 -9.39 8.23
C MET A 21 1.73 -9.57 9.70
N HIS A 22 0.76 -10.46 9.93
CA HIS A 22 0.38 -10.81 11.31
C HIS A 22 1.57 -11.44 12.07
N PRO A 23 1.97 -10.92 13.26
CA PRO A 23 3.16 -11.36 13.98
C PRO A 23 3.27 -12.87 14.21
N ARG A 24 2.16 -13.55 14.51
CA ARG A 24 2.14 -15.02 14.69
C ARG A 24 2.52 -15.78 13.42
N LYS A 25 2.10 -15.29 12.23
CA LYS A 25 2.48 -15.90 10.95
C LYS A 25 3.96 -15.72 10.67
N VAL A 26 4.48 -14.53 10.96
CA VAL A 26 5.92 -14.24 10.82
C VAL A 26 6.74 -15.14 11.71
N LEU A 27 6.37 -15.26 12.99
CA LEU A 27 7.09 -16.11 13.95
C LEU A 27 7.08 -17.59 13.52
N ASP A 28 5.92 -18.13 13.13
CA ASP A 28 5.80 -19.52 12.64
C ASP A 28 6.72 -19.75 11.43
N TRP A 29 6.71 -18.81 10.48
CA TRP A 29 7.56 -18.90 9.30
C TRP A 29 9.05 -18.82 9.62
N CYS A 30 9.47 -17.89 10.51
CA CYS A 30 10.87 -17.76 10.95
C CYS A 30 11.36 -19.01 11.68
N VAL A 31 10.53 -19.59 12.57
CA VAL A 31 10.91 -20.78 13.36
C VAL A 31 10.97 -22.03 12.51
N ARG A 32 10.08 -22.22 11.57
CA ARG A 32 10.00 -23.42 10.74
C ARG A 32 10.89 -23.37 9.49
N GLY A 33 11.26 -22.18 9.02
CA GLY A 33 12.20 -22.00 7.92
C GLY A 33 11.75 -22.60 6.58
N TYR A 34 10.44 -22.67 6.32
CA TYR A 34 9.89 -23.20 5.08
C TYR A 34 9.83 -22.15 3.97
N SER A 35 9.66 -22.60 2.72
CA SER A 35 9.38 -21.73 1.58
C SER A 35 7.88 -21.50 1.45
N ILE A 36 7.48 -20.33 1.04
CA ILE A 36 6.09 -20.00 0.72
C ILE A 36 5.93 -19.73 -0.78
N SER A 37 4.76 -20.06 -1.32
CA SER A 37 4.38 -19.71 -2.70
C SER A 37 3.94 -18.23 -2.77
N ALA A 38 3.84 -17.68 -3.99
CA ALA A 38 3.28 -16.35 -4.21
C ALA A 38 1.84 -16.24 -3.68
N MET A 39 1.03 -17.30 -3.85
CA MET A 39 -0.34 -17.36 -3.32
C MET A 39 -0.36 -17.28 -1.80
N GLN A 40 0.49 -18.04 -1.12
CA GLN A 40 0.61 -17.96 0.34
C GLN A 40 1.13 -16.60 0.82
N ALA A 41 2.06 -15.98 0.05
CA ALA A 41 2.53 -14.63 0.36
C ALA A 41 1.40 -13.60 0.28
N LYS A 42 0.47 -13.75 -0.68
CA LYS A 42 -0.75 -12.94 -0.77
C LYS A 42 -1.70 -13.19 0.39
N GLU A 43 -1.95 -14.45 0.72
CA GLU A 43 -2.76 -14.85 1.89
C GLU A 43 -2.22 -14.29 3.21
N TYR A 44 -0.90 -14.22 3.35
CA TYR A 44 -0.24 -13.70 4.55
C TYR A 44 -0.14 -12.17 4.58
N GLY A 45 -0.58 -11.49 3.53
CA GLY A 45 -0.55 -10.03 3.42
C GLY A 45 0.82 -9.45 3.04
N LEU A 46 1.79 -10.30 2.66
CA LEU A 46 3.12 -9.86 2.24
C LEU A 46 3.09 -9.17 0.87
N VAL A 47 2.23 -9.64 -0.03
CA VAL A 47 2.01 -9.04 -1.36
C VAL A 47 0.52 -8.83 -1.59
N THR A 48 0.17 -7.79 -2.33
CA THR A 48 -1.22 -7.42 -2.63
C THR A 48 -1.70 -8.03 -3.95
N HIS A 49 -0.81 -8.13 -4.94
CA HIS A 49 -1.12 -8.65 -6.27
C HIS A 49 -0.16 -9.77 -6.64
N ILE A 50 -0.66 -10.72 -7.39
CA ILE A 50 0.12 -11.79 -8.03
C ILE A 50 -0.36 -11.91 -9.46
N SER A 51 0.55 -12.22 -10.38
CA SER A 51 0.26 -12.44 -11.78
C SER A 51 1.01 -13.66 -12.31
N ASN A 52 0.52 -14.21 -13.42
CA ASN A 52 1.28 -15.15 -14.22
C ASN A 52 2.29 -14.39 -15.09
N GLN A 53 3.39 -15.05 -15.45
CA GLN A 53 4.46 -14.46 -16.25
C GLN A 53 3.94 -13.87 -17.58
N ASP A 54 3.01 -14.55 -18.24
CA ASP A 54 2.46 -14.15 -19.53
C ASP A 54 1.54 -12.92 -19.44
N ASN A 55 0.98 -12.63 -18.26
CA ASN A 55 -0.01 -11.57 -18.05
C ASN A 55 0.52 -10.37 -17.28
N ILE A 56 1.75 -10.44 -16.76
CA ILE A 56 2.28 -9.45 -15.82
C ILE A 56 2.26 -8.03 -16.39
N ASP A 57 2.63 -7.86 -17.65
CA ASP A 57 2.67 -6.53 -18.29
C ASP A 57 1.27 -5.96 -18.50
N SER A 58 0.31 -6.79 -18.87
CA SER A 58 -1.09 -6.36 -19.06
C SER A 58 -1.76 -6.03 -17.73
N GLU A 59 -1.55 -6.85 -16.69
CA GLU A 59 -2.07 -6.59 -15.35
C GLU A 59 -1.44 -5.35 -14.72
N LEU A 60 -0.12 -5.16 -14.88
CA LEU A 60 0.58 -3.96 -14.45
C LEU A 60 0.04 -2.70 -15.16
N SER A 61 -0.16 -2.78 -16.47
CA SER A 61 -0.71 -1.68 -17.27
C SER A 61 -2.11 -1.28 -16.82
N ASN A 62 -2.96 -2.27 -16.50
CA ASN A 62 -4.29 -2.03 -15.97
C ASN A 62 -4.23 -1.36 -14.57
N LEU A 63 -3.39 -1.85 -13.67
CA LEU A 63 -3.19 -1.26 -12.34
C LEU A 63 -2.71 0.19 -12.43
N ILE A 64 -1.74 0.47 -13.31
CA ILE A 64 -1.27 1.84 -13.54
C ILE A 64 -2.39 2.73 -14.06
N LYS A 65 -3.20 2.23 -15.00
CA LYS A 65 -4.34 2.98 -15.54
C LYS A 65 -5.36 3.32 -14.45
N GLU A 66 -5.71 2.38 -13.58
CA GLU A 66 -6.60 2.62 -12.44
C GLU A 66 -6.05 3.70 -11.50
N ILE A 67 -4.74 3.71 -11.25
CA ILE A 67 -4.08 4.74 -10.42
C ILE A 67 -4.15 6.11 -11.12
N LEU A 68 -3.88 6.17 -12.42
CA LEU A 68 -3.86 7.41 -13.20
C LEU A 68 -5.27 8.03 -13.39
N GLU A 69 -6.33 7.26 -13.19
CA GLU A 69 -7.71 7.78 -13.18
C GLU A 69 -8.05 8.55 -11.89
N ASN A 70 -7.20 8.48 -10.86
CA ASN A 70 -7.40 9.16 -9.58
C ASN A 70 -6.63 10.48 -9.47
N SER A 71 -7.06 11.34 -8.52
CA SER A 71 -6.39 12.62 -8.26
C SER A 71 -4.95 12.42 -7.77
N PRO A 72 -3.93 12.91 -8.51
CA PRO A 72 -2.54 12.81 -8.07
C PRO A 72 -2.27 13.58 -6.78
N THR A 73 -2.95 14.70 -6.56
CA THR A 73 -2.85 15.46 -5.30
C THR A 73 -3.41 14.66 -4.13
N ALA A 74 -4.56 14.01 -4.29
CA ALA A 74 -5.14 13.19 -3.23
C ALA A 74 -4.25 11.99 -2.89
N ILE A 75 -3.72 11.29 -3.91
CA ILE A 75 -2.77 10.18 -3.71
C ILE A 75 -1.52 10.66 -2.98
N ARG A 76 -0.90 11.75 -3.42
CA ARG A 76 0.32 12.28 -2.79
C ARG A 76 0.10 12.63 -1.32
N LEU A 77 -0.98 13.35 -1.00
CA LEU A 77 -1.32 13.71 0.37
C LEU A 77 -1.70 12.48 1.22
N GLY A 78 -2.36 11.50 0.61
CA GLY A 78 -2.68 10.24 1.27
C GLY A 78 -1.44 9.41 1.61
N LEU A 79 -0.47 9.33 0.71
CA LEU A 79 0.81 8.65 0.95
C LEU A 79 1.65 9.38 2.03
N GLU A 80 1.65 10.71 2.03
CA GLU A 80 2.27 11.51 3.08
C GLU A 80 1.65 11.21 4.45
N ALA A 81 0.31 11.17 4.52
CA ALA A 81 -0.42 10.83 5.74
C ALA A 81 -0.14 9.38 6.19
N TYR A 82 -0.17 8.42 5.26
CA TYR A 82 0.13 7.01 5.54
C TYR A 82 1.52 6.84 6.16
N ASN A 83 2.55 7.42 5.56
CA ASN A 83 3.93 7.35 6.08
C ASN A 83 4.05 7.98 7.47
N HIS A 84 3.27 9.00 7.76
CA HIS A 84 3.30 9.65 9.07
C HIS A 84 2.63 8.79 10.15
N ILE A 85 1.48 8.17 9.87
CA ILE A 85 0.74 7.36 10.86
C ILE A 85 1.38 6.00 11.13
N THR A 86 2.06 5.40 10.14
CA THR A 86 2.74 4.11 10.33
C THR A 86 3.91 4.19 11.32
N ASN A 87 4.41 5.40 11.60
CA ASN A 87 5.57 5.63 12.44
C ASN A 87 5.25 6.26 13.82
N LYS A 88 3.98 6.58 14.12
CA LYS A 88 3.62 7.24 15.40
C LYS A 88 2.22 6.83 15.88
N PRO A 89 2.02 6.58 17.19
CA PRO A 89 0.69 6.42 17.79
C PRO A 89 0.02 7.80 17.93
N ASP A 90 -1.30 7.84 17.79
CA ASP A 90 -2.20 8.99 17.93
C ASP A 90 -1.98 10.16 16.95
N GLN A 91 -2.78 10.16 15.89
CA GLN A 91 -2.59 11.05 14.75
C GLN A 91 -3.88 11.77 14.29
N HIS A 92 -4.96 11.71 15.05
CA HIS A 92 -6.24 12.29 14.62
C HIS A 92 -6.14 13.77 14.19
N LYS A 93 -5.39 14.56 14.95
CA LYS A 93 -5.21 15.99 14.63
C LYS A 93 -4.48 16.16 13.29
N TYR A 94 -3.38 15.44 13.09
CA TYR A 94 -2.60 15.49 11.85
C TYR A 94 -3.42 15.01 10.65
N LEU A 95 -4.15 13.90 10.78
CA LEU A 95 -5.00 13.40 9.71
C LEU A 95 -6.12 14.35 9.33
N LEU A 96 -6.69 15.06 10.32
CA LEU A 96 -7.68 16.11 10.06
C LEU A 96 -7.07 17.31 9.29
N GLU A 97 -5.85 17.73 9.64
CA GLU A 97 -5.12 18.76 8.91
C GLU A 97 -4.84 18.34 7.46
N MET A 98 -4.40 17.09 7.23
CA MET A 98 -4.17 16.54 5.90
C MET A 98 -5.45 16.44 5.07
N LEU A 99 -6.56 16.01 5.68
CA LEU A 99 -7.87 15.98 5.03
C LEU A 99 -8.31 17.39 4.61
N ASN A 100 -8.16 18.37 5.50
CA ASN A 100 -8.48 19.77 5.19
C ASN A 100 -7.62 20.35 4.06
N LYS A 101 -6.35 19.93 3.97
CA LYS A 101 -5.45 20.31 2.88
C LYS A 101 -5.92 19.67 1.55
N ALA A 102 -6.28 18.40 1.59
CA ALA A 102 -6.80 17.69 0.40
C ALA A 102 -8.09 18.32 -0.13
N ILE A 103 -9.06 18.63 0.74
CA ILE A 103 -10.35 19.23 0.35
C ILE A 103 -10.15 20.62 -0.31
N LYS A 104 -9.13 21.38 0.09
CA LYS A 104 -8.82 22.69 -0.48
C LYS A 104 -8.10 22.65 -1.81
N SER A 105 -7.60 21.48 -2.25
CA SER A 105 -6.87 21.35 -3.52
C SER A 105 -7.77 21.63 -4.74
N ASN A 106 -7.15 22.00 -5.85
CA ASN A 106 -7.87 22.15 -7.11
C ASN A 106 -8.39 20.82 -7.64
N ASP A 107 -7.67 19.72 -7.41
CA ASP A 107 -8.11 18.38 -7.77
C ASP A 107 -9.38 17.96 -7.01
N ALA A 108 -9.50 18.30 -5.72
CA ALA A 108 -10.72 18.03 -4.96
C ALA A 108 -11.93 18.81 -5.52
N LYS A 109 -11.72 20.08 -5.87
CA LYS A 109 -12.78 20.91 -6.51
C LYS A 109 -13.19 20.34 -7.86
N GLU A 110 -12.20 19.96 -8.69
CA GLU A 110 -12.44 19.32 -9.99
C GLU A 110 -13.20 18.00 -9.84
N GLY A 111 -12.79 17.14 -8.89
CA GLY A 111 -13.46 15.86 -8.63
C GLY A 111 -14.93 16.03 -8.24
N ILE A 112 -15.23 17.01 -7.36
CA ILE A 112 -16.60 17.33 -6.94
C ILE A 112 -17.44 17.84 -8.13
N ASN A 113 -16.85 18.73 -8.94
CA ASN A 113 -17.56 19.29 -10.12
C ASN A 113 -17.80 18.22 -11.18
N ALA A 114 -16.78 17.43 -11.52
CA ALA A 114 -16.90 16.31 -12.46
C ALA A 114 -17.97 15.31 -12.04
N PHE A 115 -18.04 14.97 -10.73
CA PHE A 115 -19.08 14.10 -10.18
C PHE A 115 -20.49 14.69 -10.37
N LYS A 116 -20.68 15.99 -10.05
CA LYS A 116 -21.98 16.67 -10.24
C LYS A 116 -22.40 16.72 -11.71
N GLU A 117 -21.44 16.94 -12.61
CA GLU A 117 -21.64 17.05 -14.05
C GLU A 117 -21.66 15.69 -14.76
N LYS A 118 -21.47 14.57 -14.04
CA LYS A 118 -21.41 13.21 -14.58
C LYS A 118 -20.40 13.03 -15.71
N ARG A 119 -19.25 13.70 -15.62
CA ARG A 119 -18.13 13.59 -16.55
C ARG A 119 -16.87 13.04 -15.86
N LYS A 120 -15.88 12.66 -16.67
CA LYS A 120 -14.55 12.33 -16.14
C LYS A 120 -13.83 13.60 -15.66
N PRO A 121 -13.12 13.53 -14.50
CA PRO A 121 -12.33 14.64 -14.00
C PRO A 121 -11.06 14.85 -14.85
N ASN A 122 -10.58 16.09 -14.87
CA ASN A 122 -9.33 16.47 -15.51
C ASN A 122 -8.33 16.91 -14.44
N TRP A 123 -7.52 15.97 -13.95
CA TRP A 123 -6.60 16.19 -12.87
C TRP A 123 -5.41 17.06 -13.27
N LYS A 124 -5.07 18.06 -12.44
CA LYS A 124 -3.93 18.95 -12.65
C LYS A 124 -2.78 18.71 -11.67
N GLY A 125 -3.01 17.95 -10.60
CA GLY A 125 -1.99 17.61 -9.62
C GLY A 125 -1.64 18.74 -8.63
N ASN A 126 -2.53 19.68 -8.38
CA ASN A 126 -2.29 20.85 -7.51
C ASN A 126 -3.50 21.24 -6.65
#